data_be30175d21b1896a998294c21a72c7d0
#
_entry.id   be30175d21b1896a998294c21a72c7d0
#
_cell.length_a   1.000
_cell.length_b   1.000
_cell.length_c   1.000
_cell.angle_alpha   90.00
_cell.angle_beta   90.00
_cell.angle_gamma   90.00
#
_symmetry.space_group_name_H-M   'P 1'
#
loop_
_entity.id
_entity.type
_entity.pdbx_description
1 polymer ?
#
loop_
_entity_poly.entity_id
_entity_poly.type
_entity_poly.pdbx_seq_one_letter_code
_entity_poly.pdbx_strand_id
1 'polypeptide(L)'
;MKKIVIIFPGAGYGLDSPLLYYADFIYETKGFDRIHMNYQSILSNTELSIENKLTKVREYVFEQVKDVNFAVYDEIVFLSKSIGSVEAGILAERLGIKAIR
;
A
#
# COMPACT_ATOMS: atom_id res chain seq x y z
N MET A 1 -9.70 12.50 15.92
CA MET A 1 -9.09 11.16 15.75
C MET A 1 -8.51 11.06 14.36
N LYS A 2 -7.21 10.79 14.26
CA LYS A 2 -6.54 10.66 12.96
C LYS A 2 -6.48 9.21 12.53
N LYS A 3 -6.82 8.94 11.27
CA LYS A 3 -6.84 7.61 10.68
C LYS A 3 -6.21 7.64 9.31
N ILE A 4 -5.48 6.61 8.95
CA ILE A 4 -4.84 6.50 7.65
C ILE A 4 -5.11 5.13 7.04
N VAL A 5 -5.35 5.11 5.72
CA VAL A 5 -5.41 3.87 4.94
C VAL A 5 -4.34 3.91 3.86
N ILE A 6 -3.60 2.82 3.73
CA ILE A 6 -2.60 2.65 2.68
C ILE A 6 -3.06 1.50 1.78
N ILE A 7 -3.10 1.75 0.48
CA ILE A 7 -3.63 0.80 -0.49
C ILE A 7 -2.47 0.23 -1.31
N PHE A 8 -2.34 -1.11 -1.28
CA PHE A 8 -1.29 -1.87 -1.96
C PHE A 8 -1.94 -2.70 -3.07
N PRO A 9 -1.89 -2.25 -4.33
CA PRO A 9 -2.46 -3.02 -5.44
C PRO A 9 -1.66 -4.27 -5.75
N GLY A 10 -2.25 -5.19 -6.50
CA GLY A 10 -1.60 -6.41 -6.96
C GLY A 10 -1.25 -6.35 -8.43
N ALA A 11 -0.51 -7.36 -8.90
CA ALA A 11 -0.20 -7.52 -10.31
C ALA A 11 -1.51 -7.74 -11.09
N GLY A 12 -1.77 -6.94 -12.11
CA GLY A 12 -3.01 -7.02 -12.87
C GLY A 12 -4.25 -6.54 -12.13
N TYR A 13 -4.07 -5.97 -10.92
CA TYR A 13 -5.17 -5.47 -10.11
C TYR A 13 -4.78 -4.11 -9.54
N GLY A 14 -4.93 -3.09 -10.37
CA GLY A 14 -4.52 -1.73 -10.05
C GLY A 14 -5.46 -0.98 -9.12
N LEU A 15 -5.10 0.26 -8.83
CA LEU A 15 -5.86 1.13 -7.92
C LEU A 15 -7.27 1.44 -8.43
N ASP A 16 -7.47 1.37 -9.74
CA ASP A 16 -8.76 1.61 -10.40
C ASP A 16 -9.63 0.35 -10.51
N SER A 17 -9.12 -0.80 -10.03
CA SER A 17 -9.92 -2.03 -10.00
C SER A 17 -11.09 -1.88 -9.02
N PRO A 18 -12.26 -2.49 -9.33
CA PRO A 18 -13.50 -2.18 -8.59
C PRO A 18 -13.41 -2.30 -7.08
N LEU A 19 -12.80 -3.37 -6.57
CA LEU A 19 -12.75 -3.57 -5.11
C LEU A 19 -11.91 -2.51 -4.41
N LEU A 20 -10.74 -2.18 -4.97
CA LEU A 20 -9.88 -1.15 -4.37
C LEU A 20 -10.48 0.23 -4.56
N TYR A 21 -11.12 0.48 -5.68
CA TYR A 21 -11.78 1.76 -5.95
C TYR A 21 -12.89 2.03 -4.94
N TYR A 22 -13.77 1.05 -4.71
CA TYR A 22 -14.86 1.20 -3.76
C TYR A 22 -14.38 1.30 -2.31
N ALA A 23 -13.37 0.52 -1.95
CA ALA A 23 -12.79 0.59 -0.62
C ALA A 23 -12.19 1.97 -0.36
N ASP A 24 -11.44 2.50 -1.33
CA ASP A 24 -10.85 3.84 -1.24
C ASP A 24 -11.93 4.90 -1.06
N PHE A 25 -13.02 4.82 -1.84
CA PHE A 25 -14.14 5.75 -1.71
C PHE A 25 -14.76 5.70 -0.31
N ILE A 26 -14.96 4.51 0.24
CA ILE A 26 -15.51 4.36 1.59
C ILE A 26 -14.61 5.01 2.63
N TYR A 27 -13.30 4.78 2.56
CA TYR A 27 -12.37 5.37 3.53
C TYR A 27 -12.25 6.87 3.36
N GLU A 28 -12.34 7.37 2.13
CA GLU A 28 -12.39 8.81 1.90
C GLU A 28 -13.60 9.44 2.59
N THR A 29 -14.78 8.85 2.44
CA THR A 29 -15.99 9.38 3.07
C THR A 29 -15.94 9.33 4.59
N LYS A 30 -15.13 8.44 5.17
CA LYS A 30 -14.93 8.34 6.62
C LYS A 30 -13.85 9.28 7.14
N GLY A 31 -13.23 10.08 6.27
CA GLY A 31 -12.23 11.07 6.67
C GLY A 31 -10.84 10.50 6.90
N PHE A 32 -10.51 9.34 6.36
CA PHE A 32 -9.17 8.77 6.44
C PHE A 32 -8.20 9.53 5.55
N ASP A 33 -6.98 9.76 6.03
CA ASP A 33 -5.87 10.10 5.15
C ASP A 33 -5.55 8.87 4.31
N ARG A 34 -5.15 9.08 3.05
CA ARG A 34 -4.97 7.96 2.12
C ARG A 34 -3.62 8.03 1.44
N ILE A 35 -2.96 6.89 1.32
CA ILE A 35 -1.77 6.72 0.51
C ILE A 35 -2.05 5.61 -0.49
N HIS A 36 -1.94 5.92 -1.77
CA HIS A 36 -2.09 4.96 -2.85
C HIS A 36 -0.71 4.55 -3.34
N MET A 37 -0.35 3.29 -3.15
CA MET A 37 0.88 2.76 -3.72
C MET A 37 0.65 2.49 -5.20
N ASN A 38 1.43 3.11 -6.07
CA ASN A 38 1.28 2.96 -7.51
C ASN A 38 2.57 2.44 -8.12
N TYR A 39 2.72 1.12 -8.15
CA TYR A 39 3.90 0.45 -8.68
C TYR A 39 3.58 -0.46 -9.87
N GLN A 40 2.46 -0.22 -10.55
CA GLN A 40 2.06 -1.03 -11.70
C GLN A 40 3.08 -0.97 -12.85
N SER A 41 3.71 0.19 -13.05
CA SER A 41 4.74 0.31 -14.08
C SER A 41 5.94 -0.59 -13.81
N ILE A 42 6.28 -0.81 -12.54
CA ILE A 42 7.35 -1.74 -12.16
C ILE A 42 6.91 -3.18 -12.43
N LEU A 43 5.70 -3.53 -12.00
CA LEU A 43 5.19 -4.90 -12.16
C LEU A 43 4.99 -5.28 -13.63
N SER A 44 4.64 -4.33 -14.48
CA SER A 44 4.40 -4.57 -15.90
C SER A 44 5.67 -4.49 -16.76
N ASN A 45 6.81 -4.14 -16.19
CA ASN A 45 8.06 -4.02 -16.93
C ASN A 45 8.62 -5.40 -17.24
N THR A 46 8.53 -5.82 -18.52
CA THR A 46 8.96 -7.14 -18.95
C THR A 46 10.48 -7.32 -18.98
N GLU A 47 11.24 -6.23 -18.90
CA GLU A 47 12.71 -6.29 -18.91
C GLU A 47 13.29 -6.61 -17.54
N LEU A 48 12.49 -6.49 -16.49
CA LEU A 48 12.94 -6.79 -15.13
C LEU A 48 12.63 -8.24 -14.76
N SER A 49 13.58 -8.88 -14.07
CA SER A 49 13.32 -10.18 -13.44
C SER A 49 12.32 -10.02 -12.29
N ILE A 50 11.74 -11.13 -11.85
CA ILE A 50 10.81 -11.12 -10.72
C ILE A 50 11.51 -10.57 -9.47
N GLU A 51 12.74 -11.00 -9.21
CA GLU A 51 13.51 -10.52 -8.05
C GLU A 51 13.75 -9.02 -8.10
N ASN A 52 14.10 -8.48 -9.27
CA ASN A 52 14.32 -7.05 -9.43
C ASN A 52 13.02 -6.27 -9.30
N LYS A 53 11.90 -6.81 -9.79
CA LYS A 53 10.58 -6.18 -9.59
C LYS A 53 10.25 -6.09 -8.11
N LEU A 54 10.43 -7.16 -7.36
CA LEU A 54 10.13 -7.18 -5.92
C LEU A 54 11.01 -6.18 -5.17
N THR A 55 12.29 -6.10 -5.50
CA THR A 55 13.20 -5.14 -4.88
C THR A 55 12.75 -3.72 -5.15
N LYS A 56 12.40 -3.40 -6.39
CA LYS A 56 11.97 -2.05 -6.76
C LYS A 56 10.63 -1.67 -6.15
N VAL A 57 9.70 -2.61 -6.07
CA VAL A 57 8.42 -2.37 -5.40
C VAL A 57 8.64 -2.07 -3.92
N ARG A 58 9.52 -2.83 -3.27
CA ARG A 58 9.82 -2.60 -1.85
C ARG A 58 10.47 -1.24 -1.62
N GLU A 59 11.44 -0.87 -2.44
CA GLU A 59 12.05 0.45 -2.37
C GLU A 59 11.02 1.56 -2.55
N TYR A 60 10.13 1.40 -3.52
CA TYR A 60 9.04 2.34 -3.76
C TYR A 60 8.14 2.48 -2.53
N VAL A 61 7.71 1.37 -1.95
CA VAL A 61 6.81 1.37 -0.78
C VAL A 61 7.43 2.12 0.38
N PHE A 62 8.70 1.83 0.71
CA PHE A 62 9.37 2.50 1.82
C PHE A 62 9.60 3.99 1.53
N GLU A 63 9.88 4.35 0.30
CA GLU A 63 10.03 5.75 -0.11
C GLU A 63 8.75 6.55 0.10
N GLN A 64 7.59 5.93 -0.20
CA GLN A 64 6.30 6.61 -0.06
C GLN A 64 5.94 6.92 1.38
N VAL A 65 6.45 6.17 2.34
CA VAL A 65 6.06 6.32 3.75
C VAL A 65 7.19 6.88 4.62
N LYS A 66 8.34 7.20 4.07
CA LYS A 66 9.51 7.62 4.86
C LYS A 66 9.25 8.85 5.72
N ASP A 67 8.39 9.76 5.25
CA ASP A 67 8.07 11.00 5.96
C ASP A 67 6.76 10.92 6.75
N VAL A 68 6.12 9.75 6.77
CA VAL A 68 4.86 9.58 7.49
C VAL A 68 5.14 9.30 8.97
N ASN A 69 4.54 10.09 9.84
CA ASN A 69 4.60 9.85 11.29
C ASN A 69 3.40 8.98 11.69
N PHE A 70 3.60 7.67 11.73
CA PHE A 70 2.52 6.74 12.07
C PHE A 70 2.05 6.88 13.51
N ALA A 71 2.87 7.45 14.39
CA ALA A 71 2.50 7.61 15.81
C ALA A 71 1.34 8.59 16.03
N VAL A 72 1.06 9.47 15.07
CA VAL A 72 -0.06 10.42 15.20
C VAL A 72 -1.41 9.81 14.80
N TYR A 73 -1.41 8.61 14.26
CA TYR A 73 -2.65 7.97 13.79
C TYR A 73 -3.20 7.02 14.84
N ASP A 74 -4.50 7.15 15.10
CA ASP A 74 -5.23 6.27 16.03
C ASP A 74 -5.59 4.94 15.39
N GLU A 75 -5.75 4.94 14.07
CA GLU A 75 -6.08 3.74 13.32
C GLU A 75 -5.29 3.72 12.01
N ILE A 76 -4.70 2.58 11.72
CA ILE A 76 -3.92 2.34 10.50
C ILE A 76 -4.51 1.13 9.81
N VAL A 77 -4.91 1.29 8.55
CA VAL A 77 -5.50 0.21 7.75
C VAL A 77 -4.65 -0.01 6.51
N PHE A 78 -4.31 -1.25 6.24
CA PHE A 78 -3.63 -1.65 4.99
C PHE A 78 -4.60 -2.46 4.15
N LEU A 79 -4.99 -1.93 3.00
CA LEU A 79 -5.78 -2.64 2.00
C LEU A 79 -4.83 -3.20 0.96
N SER A 80 -4.87 -4.49 0.74
CA SER A 80 -3.90 -5.13 -0.12
C SER A 80 -4.52 -6.23 -0.97
N LYS A 81 -3.88 -6.50 -2.10
CA LYS A 81 -4.29 -7.57 -3.02
C LYS A 81 -3.04 -8.21 -3.60
N SER A 82 -2.99 -9.55 -3.60
CA SER A 82 -1.92 -10.33 -4.24
C SER A 82 -0.53 -9.93 -3.69
N ILE A 83 0.41 -9.53 -4.55
CA ILE A 83 1.75 -9.11 -4.14
C ILE A 83 1.71 -7.95 -3.13
N GLY A 84 0.68 -7.11 -3.20
CA GLY A 84 0.48 -6.02 -2.23
C GLY A 84 0.36 -6.53 -0.81
N SER A 85 -0.21 -7.72 -0.60
CA SER A 85 -0.34 -8.31 0.74
C SER A 85 1.02 -8.63 1.35
N VAL A 86 1.97 -9.08 0.53
CA VAL A 86 3.34 -9.35 0.97
C VAL A 86 4.02 -8.05 1.41
N GLU A 87 3.93 -7.01 0.59
CA GLU A 87 4.55 -5.72 0.88
C GLU A 87 3.93 -5.03 2.09
N ALA A 88 2.61 -5.14 2.25
CA ALA A 88 1.91 -4.62 3.43
C ALA A 88 2.41 -5.31 4.71
N GLY A 89 2.56 -6.63 4.69
CA GLY A 89 3.07 -7.38 5.82
C GLY A 89 4.49 -7.01 6.19
N ILE A 90 5.36 -6.87 5.19
CA ILE A 90 6.75 -6.47 5.41
C ILE A 90 6.82 -5.06 5.99
N LEU A 91 6.04 -4.14 5.47
CA LEU A 91 6.03 -2.76 5.97
C LEU A 91 5.58 -2.71 7.43
N ALA A 92 4.48 -3.39 7.76
CA ALA A 92 3.97 -3.41 9.13
C ALA A 92 5.01 -3.97 10.10
N GLU A 93 5.67 -5.06 9.72
CA GLU A 93 6.69 -5.70 10.56
C GLU A 93 7.89 -4.79 10.77
N ARG A 94 8.42 -4.21 9.70
CA ARG A 94 9.63 -3.37 9.78
C ARG A 94 9.41 -2.08 10.54
N LEU A 95 8.23 -1.49 10.45
CA LEU A 95 7.90 -0.27 11.17
C LEU A 95 7.41 -0.54 12.60
N GLY A 96 7.17 -1.80 12.94
CA GLY A 96 6.68 -2.17 14.26
C GLY A 96 5.30 -1.61 14.56
N ILE A 97 4.47 -1.42 13.56
CA ILE A 97 3.13 -0.86 13.71
C ILE A 97 2.07 -1.96 13.65
N LYS A 98 0.96 -1.70 14.33
CA LYS A 98 -0.22 -2.57 14.23
C LYS A 98 -1.15 -1.96 13.21
N ALA A 99 -1.34 -2.65 12.09
CA ALA A 99 -2.27 -2.25 11.05
C ALA A 99 -3.34 -3.31 10.88
N ILE A 100 -4.57 -2.85 10.64
CA ILE A 100 -5.67 -3.73 10.25
C ILE A 100 -5.45 -4.11 8.79
N ARG A 101 -5.44 -5.39 8.51
CA ARG A 101 -5.15 -5.91 7.16
C ARG A 101 -6.26 -6.80 6.65
#